data_c31d51a0fddd499dc85528d1c48688f4
#
_entry.id   c31d51a0fddd499dc85528d1c48688f4
#
_cell.length_a   1.000
_cell.length_b   1.000
_cell.length_c   1.000
_cell.angle_alpha   90.00
_cell.angle_beta   90.00
_cell.angle_gamma   90.00
#
_symmetry.space_group_name_H-M   'P 1'
#
loop_
_entity.id
_entity.type
_entity.pdbx_description
1 polymer ?
#
loop_
_entity_poly.entity_id
_entity_poly.type
_entity_poly.pdbx_seq_one_letter_code
_entity_poly.pdbx_strand_id
1 'polypeptide(L)'
;MKTTIKQAKDYLNQDVTIGAWLTNKRSSGKIAFLQLRDGTGFMQGVVVKSEVDEEVFKLAKEITQESSLYVTGTITEDNRSDLGYEMQVKSIEVISEAHDYPITPKNHGTEFLMDHRHLWLRSKKQHAVMKIRNEIIRATYEFFNNDGFTKVDPPILTASAPEGTSELFHTKYFDQDAFLSQSGQLYLEAAAMAHGKVFSFGPTFRAEKSKTRRHLIEFWMIEGEMAFTNHAESLEIQEQYVTHVVKSVLENCKLELKILERDTSKLEKVATPFPRISYDDAIEFLKAEGFDDIEWGEDFGAPHETAIANHYDLPVFITNYPTKIKPFYMQPNPENEETVLCADLIAPEGYGEIIGGSERVDDLELLEQRVKEHGLDEEAYSYYLDLRRYGSVPHSGFGLGLERTVAWISGVEHVRETAPFPRLLNRLYP
;
A
#
# COMPACT_ATOMS: atom_id res chain seq x y z
N MET A 1 34.28 -11.70 -9.62
CA MET A 1 33.03 -11.59 -10.41
C MET A 1 32.09 -10.63 -9.70
N LYS A 2 31.36 -9.77 -10.43
CA LYS A 2 30.37 -8.84 -9.79
C LYS A 2 29.03 -9.56 -9.56
N THR A 3 28.44 -9.38 -8.37
CA THR A 3 27.14 -9.94 -7.98
C THR A 3 26.41 -9.00 -7.03
N THR A 4 25.19 -9.36 -6.61
CA THR A 4 24.39 -8.65 -5.60
C THR A 4 24.39 -9.40 -4.26
N ILE A 5 24.03 -8.73 -3.18
CA ILE A 5 23.89 -9.37 -1.86
C ILE A 5 22.93 -10.56 -1.94
N LYS A 6 21.78 -10.41 -2.58
CA LYS A 6 20.77 -11.50 -2.70
C LYS A 6 21.29 -12.70 -3.48
N GLN A 7 22.09 -12.49 -4.52
CA GLN A 7 22.65 -13.55 -5.35
C GLN A 7 23.94 -14.17 -4.78
N ALA A 8 24.56 -13.54 -3.76
CA ALA A 8 25.81 -14.00 -3.20
C ALA A 8 25.76 -15.43 -2.64
N LYS A 9 24.57 -15.89 -2.21
CA LYS A 9 24.35 -17.28 -1.79
C LYS A 9 24.75 -18.33 -2.84
N ASP A 10 24.67 -17.96 -4.13
CA ASP A 10 24.99 -18.86 -5.25
C ASP A 10 26.50 -19.01 -5.46
N TYR A 11 27.32 -18.24 -4.70
CA TYR A 11 28.77 -18.15 -4.80
C TYR A 11 29.49 -18.53 -3.48
N LEU A 12 28.91 -19.44 -2.69
CA LEU A 12 29.56 -19.91 -1.47
C LEU A 12 30.97 -20.44 -1.74
N ASN A 13 31.93 -20.05 -0.88
CA ASN A 13 33.36 -20.34 -0.97
C ASN A 13 34.06 -19.77 -2.23
N GLN A 14 33.45 -18.79 -2.89
CA GLN A 14 34.03 -18.12 -4.05
C GLN A 14 34.20 -16.63 -3.79
N ASP A 15 35.15 -16.03 -4.52
CA ASP A 15 35.41 -14.61 -4.46
C ASP A 15 34.47 -13.85 -5.36
N VAL A 16 33.78 -12.87 -4.77
CA VAL A 16 32.86 -11.97 -5.49
C VAL A 16 33.14 -10.52 -5.13
N THR A 17 32.73 -9.62 -6.02
CA THR A 17 32.74 -8.17 -5.79
C THR A 17 31.31 -7.68 -5.73
N ILE A 18 30.96 -6.94 -4.67
CA ILE A 18 29.65 -6.32 -4.48
C ILE A 18 29.81 -4.82 -4.41
N GLY A 19 29.02 -4.08 -5.20
CA GLY A 19 28.87 -2.64 -5.04
C GLY A 19 27.85 -2.37 -3.94
N ALA A 20 28.23 -1.63 -2.90
CA ALA A 20 27.40 -1.42 -1.73
C ALA A 20 27.61 -0.05 -1.07
N TRP A 21 26.67 0.33 -0.22
CA TRP A 21 26.85 1.41 0.77
C TRP A 21 27.12 0.82 2.15
N LEU A 22 28.02 1.45 2.88
CA LEU A 22 28.32 1.10 4.27
C LEU A 22 27.25 1.71 5.20
N THR A 23 26.32 0.91 5.68
CA THR A 23 25.25 1.42 6.57
C THR A 23 25.70 1.60 8.01
N ASN A 24 26.60 0.74 8.50
CA ASN A 24 27.17 0.79 9.82
C ASN A 24 28.50 0.01 9.87
N LYS A 25 29.33 0.29 10.85
CA LYS A 25 30.55 -0.47 11.13
C LYS A 25 30.79 -0.63 12.64
N ARG A 26 31.48 -1.68 12.99
CA ARG A 26 32.01 -1.89 14.33
C ARG A 26 33.37 -2.57 14.24
N SER A 27 34.22 -2.36 15.20
CA SER A 27 35.52 -3.05 15.28
C SER A 27 35.80 -3.55 16.69
N SER A 28 36.42 -4.71 16.79
CA SER A 28 36.87 -5.32 18.04
C SER A 28 38.26 -5.89 17.85
N GLY A 29 39.26 -5.19 18.36
CA GLY A 29 40.65 -5.60 18.31
C GLY A 29 41.17 -5.81 16.88
N LYS A 30 41.23 -7.06 16.46
CA LYS A 30 41.82 -7.48 15.16
C LYS A 30 40.77 -7.73 14.07
N ILE A 31 39.50 -7.44 14.34
CA ILE A 31 38.39 -7.68 13.40
C ILE A 31 37.56 -6.40 13.24
N ALA A 32 37.22 -6.06 12.01
CA ALA A 32 36.20 -5.04 11.69
C ALA A 32 35.04 -5.68 11.00
N PHE A 33 33.81 -5.23 11.32
CA PHE A 33 32.55 -5.68 10.74
C PHE A 33 31.94 -4.51 9.99
N LEU A 34 31.63 -4.73 8.73
CA LEU A 34 31.00 -3.76 7.85
C LEU A 34 29.56 -4.23 7.55
N GLN A 35 28.58 -3.38 7.83
CA GLN A 35 27.21 -3.65 7.41
C GLN A 35 26.99 -3.04 6.02
N LEU A 36 26.89 -3.89 5.02
CA LEU A 36 26.76 -3.53 3.61
C LEU A 36 25.32 -3.58 3.15
N ARG A 37 24.92 -2.63 2.31
CA ARG A 37 23.59 -2.59 1.63
C ARG A 37 23.79 -2.34 0.15
N ASP A 38 23.10 -3.09 -0.73
CA ASP A 38 23.16 -2.91 -2.17
C ASP A 38 21.78 -2.72 -2.84
N GLY A 39 20.72 -2.49 -2.05
CA GLY A 39 19.35 -2.39 -2.55
C GLY A 39 18.63 -3.74 -2.70
N THR A 40 19.35 -4.86 -2.79
CA THR A 40 18.75 -6.21 -2.75
C THR A 40 18.68 -6.79 -1.33
N GLY A 41 19.49 -6.25 -0.41
CA GLY A 41 19.53 -6.70 0.98
C GLY A 41 20.66 -6.04 1.79
N PHE A 42 20.90 -6.63 2.97
CA PHE A 42 21.93 -6.23 3.91
C PHE A 42 22.79 -7.43 4.25
N MET A 43 24.10 -7.29 4.20
CA MET A 43 25.07 -8.36 4.48
C MET A 43 26.20 -7.85 5.35
N GLN A 44 26.73 -8.71 6.22
CA GLN A 44 27.95 -8.45 6.99
C GLN A 44 29.19 -8.75 6.15
N GLY A 45 30.11 -7.79 6.06
CA GLY A 45 31.48 -8.01 5.62
C GLY A 45 32.41 -8.10 6.84
N VAL A 46 33.22 -9.13 6.91
CA VAL A 46 34.18 -9.36 8.00
C VAL A 46 35.56 -9.09 7.48
N VAL A 47 36.31 -8.17 8.14
CA VAL A 47 37.68 -7.81 7.79
C VAL A 47 38.59 -8.26 8.93
N VAL A 48 39.41 -9.28 8.70
CA VAL A 48 40.34 -9.83 9.68
C VAL A 48 41.73 -9.26 9.44
N LYS A 49 42.33 -8.58 10.45
CA LYS A 49 43.60 -7.87 10.30
C LYS A 49 44.74 -8.73 9.75
N SER A 50 44.79 -10.02 10.10
CA SER A 50 45.84 -10.95 9.65
C SER A 50 45.63 -11.49 8.22
N GLU A 51 44.48 -11.22 7.60
CA GLU A 51 44.09 -11.80 6.30
C GLU A 51 44.03 -10.74 5.19
N VAL A 52 44.22 -9.46 5.52
CA VAL A 52 44.20 -8.35 4.58
C VAL A 52 45.43 -7.43 4.80
N ASP A 53 45.74 -6.62 3.80
CA ASP A 53 46.75 -5.58 3.91
C ASP A 53 46.40 -4.56 5.01
N GLU A 54 47.42 -3.98 5.66
CA GLU A 54 47.23 -3.02 6.77
C GLU A 54 46.37 -1.83 6.35
N GLU A 55 46.52 -1.36 5.11
CA GLU A 55 45.75 -0.25 4.56
C GLU A 55 44.25 -0.59 4.44
N VAL A 56 43.88 -1.82 4.02
CA VAL A 56 42.50 -2.29 3.95
C VAL A 56 41.87 -2.36 5.33
N PHE A 57 42.62 -2.87 6.35
CA PHE A 57 42.11 -2.93 7.71
C PHE A 57 41.95 -1.54 8.33
N LYS A 58 42.87 -0.63 8.05
CA LYS A 58 42.79 0.78 8.47
C LYS A 58 41.56 1.44 7.83
N LEU A 59 41.37 1.29 6.51
CA LEU A 59 40.22 1.82 5.79
C LEU A 59 38.90 1.29 6.35
N ALA A 60 38.79 -0.02 6.61
CA ALA A 60 37.60 -0.61 7.22
C ALA A 60 37.20 -0.03 8.58
N LYS A 61 38.18 0.52 9.32
CA LYS A 61 37.94 1.20 10.60
C LYS A 61 37.60 2.68 10.45
N GLU A 62 38.13 3.35 9.44
CA GLU A 62 38.00 4.80 9.25
C GLU A 62 36.87 5.21 8.36
N ILE A 63 36.53 4.44 7.30
CA ILE A 63 35.49 4.74 6.32
C ILE A 63 34.16 5.13 7.00
N THR A 64 33.51 6.16 6.51
CA THR A 64 32.32 6.77 7.11
C THR A 64 31.01 6.10 6.67
N GLN A 65 29.99 6.23 7.51
CA GLN A 65 28.64 5.72 7.24
C GLN A 65 28.09 6.30 5.92
N GLU A 66 27.42 5.47 5.12
CA GLU A 66 26.82 5.75 3.82
C GLU A 66 27.84 6.06 2.69
N SER A 67 29.15 5.84 2.93
CA SER A 67 30.12 5.79 1.83
C SER A 67 29.81 4.65 0.88
N SER A 68 29.99 4.87 -0.42
CA SER A 68 29.78 3.86 -1.47
C SER A 68 31.09 3.17 -1.83
N LEU A 69 31.02 1.85 -1.98
CA LEU A 69 32.18 0.96 -2.03
C LEU A 69 32.00 -0.14 -3.10
N TYR A 70 33.11 -0.61 -3.67
CA TYR A 70 33.20 -2.00 -4.12
C TYR A 70 33.93 -2.81 -3.05
N VAL A 71 33.31 -3.88 -2.60
CA VAL A 71 33.90 -4.79 -1.61
C VAL A 71 34.08 -6.16 -2.27
N THR A 72 35.31 -6.67 -2.25
CA THR A 72 35.66 -7.98 -2.80
C THR A 72 36.03 -8.92 -1.67
N GLY A 73 35.52 -10.14 -1.69
CA GLY A 73 35.80 -11.13 -0.67
C GLY A 73 35.15 -12.46 -0.97
N THR A 74 35.43 -13.45 -0.13
CA THR A 74 34.87 -14.79 -0.20
C THR A 74 33.55 -14.86 0.55
N ILE A 75 32.52 -15.42 -0.07
CA ILE A 75 31.22 -15.67 0.61
C ILE A 75 31.35 -16.95 1.45
N THR A 76 30.99 -16.85 2.72
CA THR A 76 31.03 -17.98 3.68
C THR A 76 29.68 -18.14 4.38
N GLU A 77 29.37 -19.37 4.80
CA GLU A 77 28.18 -19.63 5.61
C GLU A 77 28.29 -18.98 6.98
N ASP A 78 27.24 -18.34 7.46
CA ASP A 78 27.08 -17.89 8.84
C ASP A 78 25.61 -18.05 9.29
N ASN A 79 25.36 -19.07 10.11
CA ASN A 79 24.03 -19.38 10.65
C ASN A 79 23.46 -18.29 11.60
N ARG A 80 24.27 -17.31 12.01
CA ARG A 80 23.84 -16.17 12.85
C ARG A 80 23.36 -15.01 11.99
N SER A 81 23.72 -15.01 10.71
CA SER A 81 23.26 -14.01 9.75
C SER A 81 21.80 -14.27 9.34
N ASP A 82 21.00 -13.20 9.19
CA ASP A 82 19.62 -13.33 8.67
C ASP A 82 19.58 -13.94 7.26
N LEU A 83 20.66 -13.79 6.49
CA LEU A 83 20.79 -14.37 5.15
C LEU A 83 21.35 -15.79 5.14
N GLY A 84 21.96 -16.26 6.24
CA GLY A 84 22.67 -17.53 6.31
C GLY A 84 24.12 -17.48 5.78
N TYR A 85 24.63 -16.31 5.37
CA TYR A 85 25.97 -16.10 4.84
C TYR A 85 26.49 -14.70 5.12
N GLU A 86 27.82 -14.54 5.03
CA GLU A 86 28.55 -13.29 5.15
C GLU A 86 29.73 -13.25 4.17
N MET A 87 30.40 -12.12 4.04
CA MET A 87 31.58 -11.97 3.20
C MET A 87 32.85 -11.86 4.06
N GLN A 88 33.85 -12.73 3.82
CA GLN A 88 35.21 -12.52 4.30
C GLN A 88 35.92 -11.57 3.35
N VAL A 89 36.06 -10.33 3.77
CA VAL A 89 36.55 -9.23 2.92
C VAL A 89 38.02 -9.35 2.66
N LYS A 90 38.44 -9.19 1.41
CA LYS A 90 39.84 -9.17 0.95
C LYS A 90 40.31 -7.78 0.54
N SER A 91 39.41 -7.01 -0.12
CA SER A 91 39.74 -5.65 -0.55
C SER A 91 38.51 -4.74 -0.52
N ILE A 92 38.77 -3.44 -0.37
CA ILE A 92 37.77 -2.37 -0.37
C ILE A 92 38.24 -1.29 -1.32
N GLU A 93 37.43 -0.90 -2.28
CA GLU A 93 37.63 0.24 -3.15
C GLU A 93 36.55 1.27 -2.85
N VAL A 94 36.95 2.49 -2.46
CA VAL A 94 36.01 3.58 -2.16
C VAL A 94 35.61 4.26 -3.47
N ILE A 95 34.32 4.31 -3.75
CA ILE A 95 33.75 5.05 -4.88
C ILE A 95 33.55 6.51 -4.48
N SER A 96 32.89 6.73 -3.32
CA SER A 96 32.64 8.06 -2.78
C SER A 96 32.52 7.98 -1.26
N GLU A 97 33.26 8.83 -0.57
CA GLU A 97 33.18 8.96 0.87
C GLU A 97 32.08 9.94 1.27
N ALA A 98 31.23 9.53 2.22
CA ALA A 98 30.17 10.37 2.77
C ALA A 98 30.66 11.09 4.02
N HIS A 99 30.34 12.37 4.14
CA HIS A 99 30.65 13.17 5.33
C HIS A 99 29.37 13.68 5.97
N ASP A 100 29.36 13.78 7.29
CA ASP A 100 28.27 14.38 8.08
C ASP A 100 26.87 13.81 7.77
N TYR A 101 26.78 12.48 7.56
CA TYR A 101 25.50 11.84 7.30
C TYR A 101 24.52 12.06 8.47
N PRO A 102 23.33 12.66 8.24
CA PRO A 102 22.50 13.19 9.34
C PRO A 102 21.81 12.10 10.17
N ILE A 103 21.48 10.94 9.57
CA ILE A 103 20.80 9.85 10.27
C ILE A 103 21.86 8.92 10.89
N THR A 104 22.17 9.20 12.16
CA THR A 104 23.12 8.40 12.93
C THR A 104 22.45 7.18 13.58
N PRO A 105 23.19 6.23 14.20
CA PRO A 105 22.61 5.09 14.94
C PRO A 105 21.80 5.44 16.19
N LYS A 106 21.58 6.73 16.49
CA LYS A 106 20.72 7.19 17.59
C LYS A 106 19.24 7.17 17.19
N ASN A 107 18.35 7.16 18.19
CA ASN A 107 16.93 7.37 17.94
C ASN A 107 16.67 8.80 17.46
N HIS A 108 15.99 8.94 16.35
CA HIS A 108 15.58 10.21 15.78
C HIS A 108 14.07 10.35 15.84
N GLY A 109 13.58 11.57 16.09
CA GLY A 109 12.15 11.87 16.06
C GLY A 109 11.57 11.75 14.65
N THR A 110 10.28 11.48 14.57
CA THR A 110 9.60 11.26 13.29
C THR A 110 9.70 12.46 12.35
N GLU A 111 9.57 13.70 12.87
CA GLU A 111 9.68 14.91 12.03
C GLU A 111 11.06 15.02 11.38
N PHE A 112 12.12 14.82 12.14
CA PHE A 112 13.49 14.78 11.61
C PHE A 112 13.65 13.73 10.51
N LEU A 113 13.13 12.51 10.71
CA LEU A 113 13.20 11.43 9.74
C LEU A 113 12.38 11.76 8.48
N MET A 114 11.25 12.40 8.64
CA MET A 114 10.42 12.85 7.52
C MET A 114 11.07 13.99 6.73
N ASP A 115 11.78 14.92 7.38
CA ASP A 115 12.56 15.96 6.70
C ASP A 115 13.73 15.37 5.90
N HIS A 116 14.22 14.21 6.34
CA HIS A 116 15.27 13.44 5.67
C HIS A 116 14.74 12.17 4.99
N ARG A 117 13.46 12.18 4.51
CA ARG A 117 12.79 10.99 3.97
C ARG A 117 13.60 10.28 2.88
N HIS A 118 14.22 11.03 1.98
CA HIS A 118 15.11 10.52 0.92
C HIS A 118 16.32 9.73 1.44
N LEU A 119 16.79 10.03 2.67
CA LEU A 119 17.82 9.28 3.35
C LEU A 119 17.24 8.18 4.25
N TRP A 120 16.11 8.44 4.90
CA TRP A 120 15.47 7.46 5.77
C TRP A 120 15.07 6.18 5.01
N LEU A 121 14.71 6.29 3.73
CA LEU A 121 14.46 5.13 2.85
C LEU A 121 15.60 4.11 2.83
N ARG A 122 16.83 4.52 3.16
CA ARG A 122 18.01 3.65 3.22
C ARG A 122 18.03 2.75 4.46
N SER A 123 17.21 3.03 5.48
CA SER A 123 17.15 2.23 6.70
C SER A 123 16.60 0.83 6.46
N LYS A 124 17.05 -0.14 7.27
CA LYS A 124 16.64 -1.56 7.16
C LYS A 124 15.11 -1.72 7.24
N LYS A 125 14.46 -0.96 8.16
CA LYS A 125 13.00 -0.97 8.34
C LYS A 125 12.28 -0.45 7.08
N GLN A 126 12.66 0.74 6.59
CA GLN A 126 12.00 1.34 5.44
C GLN A 126 12.23 0.54 4.14
N HIS A 127 13.43 -0.02 3.99
CA HIS A 127 13.72 -0.93 2.90
C HIS A 127 12.78 -2.16 2.92
N ALA A 128 12.56 -2.77 4.09
CA ALA A 128 11.65 -3.91 4.22
C ALA A 128 10.20 -3.53 3.87
N VAL A 129 9.69 -2.38 4.34
CA VAL A 129 8.35 -1.89 3.98
C VAL A 129 8.21 -1.70 2.47
N MET A 130 9.22 -1.10 1.81
CA MET A 130 9.19 -0.91 0.35
C MET A 130 9.26 -2.24 -0.43
N LYS A 131 9.94 -3.26 0.09
CA LYS A 131 9.94 -4.61 -0.51
C LYS A 131 8.58 -5.27 -0.39
N ILE A 132 7.92 -5.17 0.76
CA ILE A 132 6.54 -5.65 0.94
C ILE A 132 5.58 -4.91 0.01
N ARG A 133 5.68 -3.56 -0.08
CA ARG A 133 4.90 -2.77 -1.03
C ARG A 133 5.08 -3.27 -2.48
N ASN A 134 6.31 -3.51 -2.89
CA ASN A 134 6.61 -4.03 -4.22
C ASN A 134 5.99 -5.41 -4.46
N GLU A 135 6.01 -6.30 -3.47
CA GLU A 135 5.40 -7.62 -3.58
C GLU A 135 3.88 -7.55 -3.67
N ILE A 136 3.24 -6.68 -2.90
CA ILE A 136 1.79 -6.42 -3.01
C ILE A 136 1.43 -5.96 -4.43
N ILE A 137 2.22 -5.04 -5.02
CA ILE A 137 2.02 -4.57 -6.38
C ILE A 137 2.15 -5.72 -7.38
N ARG A 138 3.20 -6.55 -7.26
CA ARG A 138 3.43 -7.70 -8.12
C ARG A 138 2.25 -8.69 -8.05
N ALA A 139 1.83 -9.05 -6.85
CA ALA A 139 0.72 -9.95 -6.61
C ALA A 139 -0.61 -9.39 -7.15
N THR A 140 -0.82 -8.08 -7.06
CA THR A 140 -1.97 -7.38 -7.66
C THR A 140 -2.05 -7.61 -9.16
N TYR A 141 -0.96 -7.31 -9.88
CA TYR A 141 -0.92 -7.53 -11.34
C TYR A 141 -1.09 -9.01 -11.71
N GLU A 142 -0.50 -9.92 -10.93
CA GLU A 142 -0.65 -11.36 -11.15
C GLU A 142 -2.10 -11.80 -11.00
N PHE A 143 -2.78 -11.38 -9.93
CA PHE A 143 -4.18 -11.72 -9.68
C PHE A 143 -5.09 -11.25 -10.81
N PHE A 144 -5.08 -9.96 -11.12
CA PHE A 144 -5.98 -9.40 -12.12
C PHE A 144 -5.71 -9.91 -13.53
N ASN A 145 -4.44 -10.07 -13.92
CA ASN A 145 -4.10 -10.63 -15.24
C ASN A 145 -4.55 -12.10 -15.37
N ASN A 146 -4.41 -12.90 -14.31
CA ASN A 146 -4.82 -14.30 -14.33
C ASN A 146 -6.35 -14.48 -14.33
N ASP A 147 -7.09 -13.53 -13.76
CA ASP A 147 -8.56 -13.52 -13.76
C ASP A 147 -9.18 -12.79 -14.98
N GLY A 148 -8.34 -12.46 -15.97
CA GLY A 148 -8.79 -11.93 -17.27
C GLY A 148 -9.15 -10.45 -17.27
N PHE A 149 -8.71 -9.67 -16.27
CA PHE A 149 -8.89 -8.23 -16.26
C PHE A 149 -7.94 -7.54 -17.27
N THR A 150 -8.46 -6.52 -17.94
CA THR A 150 -7.66 -5.61 -18.76
C THR A 150 -7.26 -4.38 -17.96
N LYS A 151 -5.95 -4.07 -17.92
CA LYS A 151 -5.49 -2.84 -17.26
C LYS A 151 -5.86 -1.60 -18.10
N VAL A 152 -6.41 -0.58 -17.44
CA VAL A 152 -6.76 0.72 -18.02
C VAL A 152 -6.16 1.82 -17.17
N ASP A 153 -5.73 2.91 -17.81
CA ASP A 153 -5.18 4.09 -17.13
C ASP A 153 -6.20 5.25 -17.24
N PRO A 154 -7.00 5.52 -16.20
CA PRO A 154 -7.88 6.68 -16.19
C PRO A 154 -7.10 8.00 -16.11
N PRO A 155 -7.66 9.12 -16.58
CA PRO A 155 -6.99 10.42 -16.52
C PRO A 155 -6.83 10.90 -15.08
N ILE A 156 -5.70 11.54 -14.78
CA ILE A 156 -5.44 12.19 -13.49
C ILE A 156 -6.12 13.56 -13.41
N LEU A 157 -6.16 14.30 -14.54
CA LEU A 157 -6.88 15.56 -14.65
C LEU A 157 -8.32 15.28 -15.12
N THR A 158 -9.31 15.72 -14.38
CA THR A 158 -10.71 15.45 -14.65
C THR A 158 -11.57 16.70 -14.46
N ALA A 159 -12.68 16.78 -15.20
CA ALA A 159 -13.71 17.79 -15.02
C ALA A 159 -14.79 17.36 -14.00
N SER A 160 -14.84 16.09 -13.61
CA SER A 160 -15.86 15.50 -12.73
C SER A 160 -15.23 14.80 -11.52
N ALA A 161 -16.00 14.66 -10.45
CA ALA A 161 -15.59 14.00 -9.21
C ALA A 161 -16.60 12.93 -8.78
N PRO A 162 -16.18 11.68 -8.49
CA PRO A 162 -17.08 10.63 -8.02
C PRO A 162 -17.58 10.83 -6.60
N GLU A 163 -16.81 11.49 -5.72
CA GLU A 163 -17.06 11.53 -4.26
C GLU A 163 -17.36 12.93 -3.71
N GLY A 164 -17.91 13.83 -4.54
CA GLY A 164 -18.24 15.21 -4.14
C GLY A 164 -17.12 16.21 -4.36
N THR A 165 -17.49 17.51 -4.36
CA THR A 165 -16.61 18.61 -4.80
C THR A 165 -15.78 19.25 -3.70
N SER A 166 -16.09 19.02 -2.41
CA SER A 166 -15.50 19.74 -1.28
C SER A 166 -14.05 19.38 -0.97
N GLU A 167 -13.57 18.23 -1.44
CA GLU A 167 -12.25 17.66 -1.13
C GLU A 167 -11.36 17.47 -2.36
N LEU A 168 -11.59 18.30 -3.41
CA LEU A 168 -10.84 18.27 -4.65
C LEU A 168 -9.65 19.23 -4.61
N PHE A 169 -8.52 18.81 -5.18
CA PHE A 169 -7.46 19.72 -5.59
C PHE A 169 -7.81 20.35 -6.92
N HIS A 170 -8.07 21.66 -6.90
CA HIS A 170 -8.40 22.43 -8.07
C HIS A 170 -7.15 22.92 -8.80
N THR A 171 -7.15 22.86 -10.13
CA THR A 171 -6.08 23.36 -10.99
C THR A 171 -6.65 23.96 -12.27
N LYS A 172 -5.80 24.56 -13.11
CA LYS A 172 -6.15 25.05 -14.43
C LYS A 172 -5.65 24.06 -15.50
N TYR A 173 -6.54 23.72 -16.43
CA TYR A 173 -6.21 23.02 -17.67
C TYR A 173 -6.39 23.99 -18.84
N PHE A 174 -5.34 24.76 -19.12
CA PHE A 174 -5.39 25.93 -19.99
C PHE A 174 -6.48 26.93 -19.55
N ASP A 175 -7.52 27.15 -20.33
CA ASP A 175 -8.63 28.07 -20.05
C ASP A 175 -9.78 27.43 -19.23
N GLN A 176 -9.70 26.11 -18.96
CA GLN A 176 -10.72 25.37 -18.24
C GLN A 176 -10.30 25.08 -16.81
N ASP A 177 -11.28 24.88 -15.93
CA ASP A 177 -11.06 24.36 -14.61
C ASP A 177 -10.93 22.84 -14.66
N ALA A 178 -10.01 22.30 -13.87
CA ALA A 178 -9.78 20.87 -13.74
C ALA A 178 -9.46 20.50 -12.30
N PHE A 179 -9.60 19.23 -11.98
CA PHE A 179 -9.34 18.68 -10.67
C PHE A 179 -8.36 17.52 -10.77
N LEU A 180 -7.58 17.28 -9.70
CA LEU A 180 -6.86 16.02 -9.56
C LEU A 180 -7.84 14.92 -9.14
N SER A 181 -7.76 13.78 -9.80
CA SER A 181 -8.72 12.69 -9.65
C SER A 181 -8.71 12.07 -8.24
N GLN A 182 -9.90 11.87 -7.66
CA GLN A 182 -10.10 11.14 -6.41
C GLN A 182 -10.21 9.62 -6.61
N SER A 183 -10.53 9.17 -7.84
CA SER A 183 -10.75 7.79 -8.22
C SER A 183 -10.82 7.69 -9.75
N GLY A 184 -10.44 6.56 -10.30
CA GLY A 184 -10.60 6.24 -11.71
C GLY A 184 -11.96 5.67 -12.08
N GLN A 185 -12.83 5.40 -11.09
CA GLN A 185 -14.07 4.62 -11.23
C GLN A 185 -14.94 5.01 -12.42
N LEU A 186 -15.30 6.28 -12.59
CA LEU A 186 -16.23 6.72 -13.63
C LEU A 186 -15.72 6.40 -15.06
N TYR A 187 -14.41 6.45 -15.26
CA TYR A 187 -13.74 6.08 -16.51
C TYR A 187 -13.60 4.56 -16.64
N LEU A 188 -13.41 3.85 -15.53
CA LEU A 188 -13.34 2.39 -15.51
C LEU A 188 -14.69 1.77 -15.82
N GLU A 189 -15.81 2.34 -15.38
CA GLU A 189 -17.14 1.88 -15.76
C GLU A 189 -17.33 1.97 -17.28
N ALA A 190 -16.88 3.06 -17.91
CA ALA A 190 -16.90 3.17 -19.37
C ALA A 190 -16.02 2.11 -20.06
N ALA A 191 -14.82 1.86 -19.50
CA ALA A 191 -13.93 0.83 -20.02
C ALA A 191 -14.49 -0.59 -19.80
N ALA A 192 -15.17 -0.85 -18.69
CA ALA A 192 -15.82 -2.13 -18.42
C ALA A 192 -16.93 -2.46 -19.42
N MET A 193 -17.69 -1.46 -19.90
CA MET A 193 -18.69 -1.64 -20.96
C MET A 193 -18.05 -2.04 -22.31
N ALA A 194 -16.74 -1.84 -22.48
CA ALA A 194 -16.02 -2.22 -23.70
C ALA A 194 -15.21 -3.52 -23.54
N HIS A 195 -14.68 -3.79 -22.33
CA HIS A 195 -13.72 -4.88 -22.08
C HIS A 195 -14.20 -5.93 -21.07
N GLY A 196 -15.36 -5.75 -20.46
CA GLY A 196 -15.95 -6.65 -19.46
C GLY A 196 -15.34 -6.46 -18.07
N LYS A 197 -14.14 -6.97 -17.84
CA LYS A 197 -13.41 -6.81 -16.58
C LYS A 197 -12.19 -5.91 -16.79
N VAL A 198 -12.10 -4.83 -16.03
CA VAL A 198 -10.97 -3.87 -16.12
C VAL A 198 -10.44 -3.52 -14.74
N PHE A 199 -9.19 -3.12 -14.67
CA PHE A 199 -8.63 -2.56 -13.45
C PHE A 199 -7.70 -1.39 -13.74
N SER A 200 -7.58 -0.48 -12.80
CA SER A 200 -6.54 0.54 -12.75
C SER A 200 -5.61 0.34 -11.56
N PHE A 201 -4.42 0.85 -11.68
CA PHE A 201 -3.50 1.04 -10.57
C PHE A 201 -2.82 2.38 -10.76
N GLY A 202 -3.23 3.38 -9.99
CA GLY A 202 -2.82 4.74 -10.20
C GLY A 202 -2.90 5.63 -8.96
N PRO A 203 -2.31 6.83 -9.04
CA PRO A 203 -2.39 7.82 -7.98
C PRO A 203 -3.78 8.42 -7.88
N THR A 204 -4.21 8.70 -6.66
CA THR A 204 -5.44 9.41 -6.32
C THR A 204 -5.15 10.52 -5.31
N PHE A 205 -5.99 11.55 -5.32
CA PHE A 205 -5.74 12.79 -4.59
C PHE A 205 -7.01 13.20 -3.83
N ARG A 206 -6.90 13.35 -2.51
CA ARG A 206 -8.01 13.84 -1.68
C ARG A 206 -7.54 15.00 -0.84
N ALA A 207 -8.19 16.17 -0.96
CA ALA A 207 -7.84 17.39 -0.23
C ALA A 207 -8.38 17.38 1.21
N GLU A 208 -8.55 16.20 1.80
CA GLU A 208 -9.06 16.01 3.15
C GLU A 208 -8.13 16.61 4.21
N LYS A 209 -8.68 17.42 5.11
CA LYS A 209 -7.93 18.00 6.21
C LYS A 209 -7.83 17.05 7.41
N SER A 210 -7.54 15.78 7.16
CA SER A 210 -7.40 14.74 8.18
C SER A 210 -5.97 14.64 8.70
N LYS A 211 -5.82 14.52 10.03
CA LYS A 211 -4.53 14.32 10.73
C LYS A 211 -4.36 12.90 11.26
N THR A 212 -5.19 11.96 10.84
CA THR A 212 -5.13 10.60 11.35
C THR A 212 -3.92 9.83 10.81
N ARG A 213 -3.59 8.73 11.46
CA ARG A 213 -2.52 7.82 11.01
C ARG A 213 -2.87 6.99 9.75
N ARG A 214 -4.13 7.08 9.26
CA ARG A 214 -4.68 6.30 8.15
C ARG A 214 -4.86 7.09 6.86
N HIS A 215 -4.55 8.43 6.85
CA HIS A 215 -4.80 9.29 5.71
C HIS A 215 -3.52 9.87 5.11
N LEU A 216 -3.48 9.89 3.79
CA LEU A 216 -2.55 10.62 2.95
C LEU A 216 -3.34 11.52 1.98
N ILE A 217 -2.73 12.59 1.52
CA ILE A 217 -3.32 13.52 0.55
C ILE A 217 -3.16 12.98 -0.89
N GLU A 218 -2.08 12.27 -1.15
CA GLU A 218 -1.79 11.54 -2.38
C GLU A 218 -1.49 10.08 -2.00
N PHE A 219 -2.18 9.14 -2.61
CA PHE A 219 -2.02 7.72 -2.36
C PHE A 219 -2.35 6.92 -3.62
N TRP A 220 -2.10 5.62 -3.62
CA TRP A 220 -2.33 4.76 -4.77
C TRP A 220 -3.53 3.85 -4.54
N MET A 221 -4.41 3.81 -5.54
CA MET A 221 -5.54 2.89 -5.54
C MET A 221 -5.40 1.83 -6.61
N ILE A 222 -5.84 0.65 -6.26
CA ILE A 222 -6.14 -0.43 -7.18
C ILE A 222 -7.66 -0.50 -7.27
N GLU A 223 -8.20 -0.25 -8.45
CA GLU A 223 -9.65 -0.20 -8.67
C GLU A 223 -10.02 -1.23 -9.72
N GLY A 224 -10.96 -2.12 -9.38
CA GLY A 224 -11.54 -3.10 -10.31
C GLY A 224 -12.95 -2.71 -10.67
N GLU A 225 -13.33 -2.88 -11.96
CA GLU A 225 -14.70 -2.66 -12.44
C GLU A 225 -15.10 -3.81 -13.37
N MET A 226 -16.29 -4.38 -13.17
CA MET A 226 -16.69 -5.62 -13.79
C MET A 226 -18.15 -5.55 -14.30
N ALA A 227 -18.31 -5.58 -15.62
CA ALA A 227 -19.61 -5.71 -16.25
C ALA A 227 -20.20 -7.12 -16.02
N PHE A 228 -21.54 -7.22 -15.97
CA PHE A 228 -22.27 -8.46 -15.71
C PHE A 228 -21.95 -9.13 -14.37
N THR A 229 -21.55 -8.35 -13.38
CA THR A 229 -21.16 -8.82 -12.04
C THR A 229 -22.03 -8.11 -11.00
N ASN A 230 -22.74 -8.86 -10.18
CA ASN A 230 -23.54 -8.34 -9.08
C ASN A 230 -22.69 -8.10 -7.80
N HIS A 231 -23.32 -7.53 -6.78
CA HIS A 231 -22.67 -7.22 -5.51
C HIS A 231 -22.04 -8.45 -4.85
N ALA A 232 -22.75 -9.57 -4.77
CA ALA A 232 -22.28 -10.79 -4.10
C ALA A 232 -21.05 -11.39 -4.80
N GLU A 233 -21.05 -11.45 -6.14
CA GLU A 233 -19.91 -11.90 -6.94
C GLU A 233 -18.70 -10.96 -6.80
N SER A 234 -18.93 -9.66 -6.68
CA SER A 234 -17.88 -8.68 -6.44
C SER A 234 -17.19 -8.92 -5.09
N LEU A 235 -17.93 -9.24 -4.02
CA LEU A 235 -17.34 -9.57 -2.72
C LEU A 235 -16.46 -10.83 -2.79
N GLU A 236 -16.85 -11.85 -3.55
CA GLU A 236 -16.05 -13.06 -3.74
C GLU A 236 -14.71 -12.75 -4.45
N ILE A 237 -14.72 -11.87 -5.45
CA ILE A 237 -13.50 -11.45 -6.14
C ILE A 237 -12.58 -10.66 -5.18
N GLN A 238 -13.13 -9.76 -4.37
CA GLN A 238 -12.39 -8.96 -3.41
C GLN A 238 -11.69 -9.83 -2.35
N GLU A 239 -12.40 -10.81 -1.77
CA GLU A 239 -11.81 -11.68 -0.75
C GLU A 239 -10.74 -12.63 -1.33
N GLN A 240 -10.93 -13.12 -2.57
CA GLN A 240 -9.91 -13.89 -3.29
C GLN A 240 -8.67 -13.05 -3.58
N TYR A 241 -8.85 -11.79 -4.02
CA TYR A 241 -7.77 -10.85 -4.29
C TYR A 241 -6.95 -10.55 -3.03
N VAL A 242 -7.58 -10.18 -1.93
CA VAL A 242 -6.88 -9.90 -0.67
C VAL A 242 -6.16 -11.15 -0.14
N THR A 243 -6.80 -12.32 -0.21
CA THR A 243 -6.19 -13.59 0.18
C THR A 243 -4.94 -13.89 -0.65
N HIS A 244 -5.00 -13.67 -1.98
CA HIS A 244 -3.85 -13.86 -2.88
C HIS A 244 -2.68 -12.94 -2.50
N VAL A 245 -2.95 -11.66 -2.28
CA VAL A 245 -1.94 -10.67 -1.89
C VAL A 245 -1.26 -11.03 -0.56
N VAL A 246 -2.05 -11.37 0.46
CA VAL A 246 -1.52 -11.75 1.78
C VAL A 246 -0.65 -13.01 1.68
N LYS A 247 -1.11 -14.06 0.98
CA LYS A 247 -0.34 -15.30 0.78
C LYS A 247 0.97 -15.03 0.04
N SER A 248 0.95 -14.20 -0.99
CA SER A 248 2.14 -13.83 -1.76
C SER A 248 3.19 -13.14 -0.89
N VAL A 249 2.78 -12.22 -0.01
CA VAL A 249 3.72 -11.56 0.91
C VAL A 249 4.27 -12.53 1.96
N LEU A 250 3.43 -13.38 2.56
CA LEU A 250 3.87 -14.41 3.53
C LEU A 250 4.88 -15.39 2.93
N GLU A 251 4.74 -15.70 1.64
CA GLU A 251 5.66 -16.59 0.93
C GLU A 251 6.97 -15.89 0.55
N ASN A 252 6.90 -14.70 -0.04
CA ASN A 252 8.01 -14.05 -0.72
C ASN A 252 8.75 -13.00 0.12
N CYS A 253 8.17 -12.53 1.24
CA CYS A 253 8.73 -11.46 2.08
C CYS A 253 9.01 -11.90 3.53
N LYS A 254 9.38 -13.16 3.75
CA LYS A 254 9.64 -13.71 5.10
C LYS A 254 10.74 -12.95 5.84
N LEU A 255 11.80 -12.56 5.13
CA LEU A 255 12.90 -11.79 5.72
C LEU A 255 12.46 -10.39 6.10
N GLU A 256 11.70 -9.73 5.25
CA GLU A 256 11.18 -8.38 5.47
C GLU A 256 10.21 -8.35 6.66
N LEU A 257 9.29 -9.32 6.75
CA LEU A 257 8.37 -9.47 7.88
C LEU A 257 9.14 -9.71 9.19
N LYS A 258 10.20 -10.55 9.17
CA LYS A 258 11.10 -10.75 10.32
C LYS A 258 11.84 -9.47 10.72
N ILE A 259 12.34 -8.68 9.75
CA ILE A 259 13.02 -7.39 10.00
C ILE A 259 12.08 -6.39 10.67
N LEU A 260 10.80 -6.43 10.33
CA LEU A 260 9.76 -5.58 10.91
C LEU A 260 9.22 -6.12 12.24
N GLU A 261 9.68 -7.29 12.69
CA GLU A 261 9.18 -7.98 13.88
C GLU A 261 7.65 -8.20 13.81
N ARG A 262 7.13 -8.40 12.57
CA ARG A 262 5.69 -8.57 12.32
C ARG A 262 5.20 -9.91 12.85
N ASP A 263 4.25 -9.89 13.77
CA ASP A 263 3.49 -11.10 14.13
C ASP A 263 2.58 -11.48 12.96
N THR A 264 2.89 -12.60 12.29
CA THR A 264 2.15 -13.08 11.12
C THR A 264 0.97 -13.99 11.47
N SER A 265 0.75 -14.31 12.72
CA SER A 265 -0.24 -15.31 13.17
C SER A 265 -1.67 -15.05 12.67
N LYS A 266 -2.09 -13.78 12.56
CA LYS A 266 -3.37 -13.40 11.98
C LYS A 266 -3.35 -13.41 10.46
N LEU A 267 -2.26 -12.97 9.83
CA LEU A 267 -2.12 -13.00 8.38
C LEU A 267 -2.16 -14.43 7.83
N GLU A 268 -1.57 -15.38 8.54
CA GLU A 268 -1.56 -16.81 8.16
C GLU A 268 -2.95 -17.44 8.16
N LYS A 269 -3.91 -16.86 8.89
CA LYS A 269 -5.31 -17.29 8.90
C LYS A 269 -6.14 -16.75 7.73
N VAL A 270 -5.64 -15.75 7.01
CA VAL A 270 -6.40 -15.09 5.94
C VAL A 270 -6.73 -16.08 4.83
N ALA A 271 -7.99 -16.43 4.73
CA ALA A 271 -8.55 -17.37 3.76
C ALA A 271 -10.04 -17.07 3.56
N THR A 272 -10.54 -17.32 2.35
CA THR A 272 -11.96 -17.18 2.02
C THR A 272 -12.81 -18.30 2.64
N PRO A 273 -14.09 -18.04 2.99
CA PRO A 273 -14.78 -16.76 2.88
C PRO A 273 -14.47 -15.84 4.06
N PHE A 274 -14.54 -14.52 3.82
CA PHE A 274 -14.45 -13.54 4.90
C PHE A 274 -15.80 -13.38 5.61
N PRO A 275 -15.82 -13.05 6.93
CA PRO A 275 -17.04 -12.71 7.64
C PRO A 275 -17.72 -11.49 7.03
N ARG A 276 -19.05 -11.48 7.06
CA ARG A 276 -19.91 -10.41 6.57
C ARG A 276 -20.88 -10.01 7.68
N ILE A 277 -21.02 -8.73 7.92
CA ILE A 277 -21.98 -8.15 8.87
C ILE A 277 -22.73 -7.01 8.15
N SER A 278 -24.03 -6.90 8.33
CA SER A 278 -24.79 -5.77 7.81
C SER A 278 -24.47 -4.49 8.59
N TYR A 279 -24.72 -3.32 7.99
CA TYR A 279 -24.61 -2.05 8.72
C TYR A 279 -25.53 -2.02 9.95
N ASP A 280 -26.74 -2.55 9.83
CA ASP A 280 -27.70 -2.62 10.94
C ASP A 280 -27.15 -3.45 12.10
N ASP A 281 -26.67 -4.67 11.82
CA ASP A 281 -26.04 -5.53 12.83
C ASP A 281 -24.78 -4.90 13.43
N ALA A 282 -24.01 -4.15 12.61
CA ALA A 282 -22.82 -3.44 13.08
C ALA A 282 -23.18 -2.31 14.06
N ILE A 283 -24.27 -1.57 13.83
CA ILE A 283 -24.81 -0.57 14.77
C ILE A 283 -25.23 -1.24 16.08
N GLU A 284 -25.96 -2.36 16.01
CA GLU A 284 -26.37 -3.11 17.22
C GLU A 284 -25.16 -3.61 18.01
N PHE A 285 -24.16 -4.16 17.32
CA PHE A 285 -22.90 -4.58 17.92
C PHE A 285 -22.17 -3.43 18.61
N LEU A 286 -22.02 -2.28 17.95
CA LEU A 286 -21.34 -1.11 18.52
C LEU A 286 -22.05 -0.58 19.77
N LYS A 287 -23.39 -0.51 19.78
CA LYS A 287 -24.16 -0.14 20.97
C LYS A 287 -23.96 -1.11 22.12
N ALA A 288 -23.89 -2.40 21.83
CA ALA A 288 -23.61 -3.42 22.85
C ALA A 288 -22.17 -3.31 23.42
N GLU A 289 -21.21 -2.81 22.63
CA GLU A 289 -19.83 -2.52 23.06
C GLU A 289 -19.66 -1.15 23.76
N GLY A 290 -20.75 -0.40 23.96
CA GLY A 290 -20.76 0.86 24.70
C GLY A 290 -20.55 2.12 23.87
N PHE A 291 -20.73 2.05 22.54
CA PHE A 291 -20.80 3.22 21.66
C PHE A 291 -22.25 3.74 21.58
N ASP A 292 -22.75 4.30 22.67
CA ASP A 292 -24.15 4.73 22.81
C ASP A 292 -24.50 5.97 21.95
N ASP A 293 -23.49 6.69 21.48
CA ASP A 293 -23.61 7.94 20.73
C ASP A 293 -23.75 7.76 19.22
N ILE A 294 -23.57 6.53 18.70
CA ILE A 294 -23.74 6.27 17.26
C ILE A 294 -25.22 6.12 16.89
N GLU A 295 -25.68 6.88 15.91
CA GLU A 295 -27.03 6.81 15.39
C GLU A 295 -27.07 6.12 14.02
N TRP A 296 -28.19 5.45 13.73
CA TRP A 296 -28.40 4.84 12.41
C TRP A 296 -28.36 5.91 11.29
N GLY A 297 -27.53 5.65 10.28
CA GLY A 297 -27.33 6.56 9.15
C GLY A 297 -26.19 7.54 9.36
N GLU A 298 -25.31 7.31 10.34
CA GLU A 298 -24.02 7.97 10.48
C GLU A 298 -22.91 7.07 9.92
N ASP A 299 -21.84 7.68 9.41
CA ASP A 299 -20.68 6.93 8.94
C ASP A 299 -19.82 6.43 10.10
N PHE A 300 -19.14 5.29 9.93
CA PHE A 300 -18.28 4.74 10.96
C PHE A 300 -16.95 5.49 11.04
N GLY A 301 -16.66 6.03 12.20
CA GLY A 301 -15.34 6.57 12.51
C GLY A 301 -14.32 5.46 12.84
N ALA A 302 -13.05 5.84 12.89
CA ALA A 302 -11.95 4.91 13.19
C ALA A 302 -12.11 4.09 14.48
N PRO A 303 -12.68 4.60 15.59
CA PRO A 303 -12.97 3.78 16.77
C PRO A 303 -14.00 2.68 16.51
N HIS A 304 -15.07 2.98 15.74
CA HIS A 304 -16.14 2.05 15.38
C HIS A 304 -15.60 0.90 14.51
N GLU A 305 -14.90 1.23 13.43
CA GLU A 305 -14.24 0.24 12.57
C GLU A 305 -13.27 -0.66 13.36
N THR A 306 -12.52 -0.07 14.29
CA THR A 306 -11.58 -0.81 15.14
C THR A 306 -12.29 -1.77 16.07
N ALA A 307 -13.40 -1.38 16.68
CA ALA A 307 -14.20 -2.23 17.56
C ALA A 307 -14.77 -3.42 16.79
N ILE A 308 -15.39 -3.16 15.62
CA ILE A 308 -15.93 -4.21 14.75
C ILE A 308 -14.80 -5.17 14.30
N ALA A 309 -13.70 -4.64 13.78
CA ALA A 309 -12.61 -5.46 13.27
C ALA A 309 -11.92 -6.31 14.35
N ASN A 310 -11.85 -5.82 15.59
CA ASN A 310 -11.27 -6.58 16.71
C ASN A 310 -12.12 -7.78 17.15
N HIS A 311 -13.40 -7.83 16.78
CA HIS A 311 -14.26 -8.97 17.00
C HIS A 311 -13.91 -10.16 16.09
N TYR A 312 -13.22 -9.89 14.97
CA TYR A 312 -12.85 -10.90 13.99
C TYR A 312 -11.32 -11.06 13.90
N ASP A 313 -10.85 -12.28 13.61
CA ASP A 313 -9.44 -12.54 13.30
C ASP A 313 -9.12 -12.27 11.82
N LEU A 314 -10.14 -12.23 10.96
CA LEU A 314 -10.07 -12.01 9.51
C LEU A 314 -10.55 -10.61 9.15
N PRO A 315 -10.19 -10.09 7.96
CA PRO A 315 -10.89 -8.93 7.40
C PRO A 315 -12.41 -9.19 7.34
N VAL A 316 -13.21 -8.18 7.66
CA VAL A 316 -14.66 -8.28 7.73
C VAL A 316 -15.32 -7.31 6.77
N PHE A 317 -16.30 -7.78 5.99
CA PHE A 317 -17.15 -6.92 5.20
C PHE A 317 -18.27 -6.34 6.06
N ILE A 318 -18.44 -5.01 6.02
CA ILE A 318 -19.64 -4.34 6.49
C ILE A 318 -20.44 -3.98 5.25
N THR A 319 -21.68 -4.48 5.16
CA THR A 319 -22.51 -4.40 3.94
C THR A 319 -23.75 -3.55 4.15
N ASN A 320 -24.36 -3.08 3.05
CA ASN A 320 -25.69 -2.44 3.03
C ASN A 320 -25.76 -1.18 3.90
N TYR A 321 -24.85 -0.23 3.66
CA TYR A 321 -24.89 1.07 4.32
C TYR A 321 -26.10 1.91 3.90
N PRO A 322 -26.54 2.86 4.75
CA PRO A 322 -27.63 3.78 4.42
C PRO A 322 -27.36 4.61 3.16
N THR A 323 -28.34 4.71 2.29
CA THR A 323 -28.28 5.46 1.01
C THR A 323 -27.82 6.90 1.21
N LYS A 324 -28.26 7.55 2.30
CA LYS A 324 -27.99 8.98 2.57
C LYS A 324 -26.53 9.32 2.81
N ILE A 325 -25.69 8.34 3.18
CA ILE A 325 -24.26 8.54 3.49
C ILE A 325 -23.33 7.99 2.41
N LYS A 326 -23.88 7.40 1.34
CA LYS A 326 -23.08 6.80 0.27
C LYS A 326 -23.28 7.58 -1.05
N PRO A 327 -22.30 7.53 -1.97
CA PRO A 327 -22.34 8.28 -3.23
C PRO A 327 -23.53 7.93 -4.15
N PHE A 328 -23.82 8.84 -5.06
CA PHE A 328 -24.95 8.82 -5.98
C PHE A 328 -25.02 7.60 -6.91
N TYR A 329 -23.89 6.99 -7.22
CA TYR A 329 -23.74 5.90 -8.19
C TYR A 329 -24.03 4.51 -7.64
N MET A 330 -24.27 4.35 -6.34
CA MET A 330 -24.47 3.04 -5.72
C MET A 330 -25.90 2.54 -5.92
N GLN A 331 -26.05 1.27 -6.30
CA GLN A 331 -27.34 0.61 -6.54
C GLN A 331 -28.16 0.50 -5.24
N PRO A 332 -29.44 0.93 -5.21
CA PRO A 332 -30.32 0.67 -4.08
C PRO A 332 -30.45 -0.83 -3.80
N ASN A 333 -30.55 -1.18 -2.53
CA ASN A 333 -30.83 -2.53 -2.13
C ASN A 333 -32.31 -2.86 -2.39
N PRO A 334 -32.63 -3.86 -3.22
CA PRO A 334 -34.01 -4.19 -3.53
C PRO A 334 -34.83 -4.73 -2.34
N GLU A 335 -34.16 -5.19 -1.30
CA GLU A 335 -34.80 -5.67 -0.07
C GLU A 335 -35.05 -4.54 0.94
N ASN A 336 -34.31 -3.44 0.85
CA ASN A 336 -34.42 -2.27 1.72
C ASN A 336 -33.89 -1.02 1.01
N GLU A 337 -34.78 -0.22 0.44
CA GLU A 337 -34.45 1.00 -0.34
C GLU A 337 -33.73 2.11 0.48
N GLU A 338 -33.79 2.03 1.81
CA GLU A 338 -33.02 2.95 2.68
C GLU A 338 -31.51 2.65 2.66
N THR A 339 -31.09 1.52 2.08
CA THR A 339 -29.71 1.06 1.98
C THR A 339 -29.27 0.87 0.53
N VAL A 340 -27.98 0.73 0.31
CA VAL A 340 -27.39 0.46 -1.01
C VAL A 340 -26.58 -0.86 -0.99
N LEU A 341 -26.45 -1.50 -2.16
CA LEU A 341 -25.63 -2.69 -2.37
C LEU A 341 -24.14 -2.30 -2.39
N CYS A 342 -23.56 -2.09 -1.22
CA CYS A 342 -22.16 -1.75 -1.04
C CYS A 342 -21.53 -2.54 0.09
N ALA A 343 -20.21 -2.54 0.13
CA ALA A 343 -19.45 -3.08 1.24
C ALA A 343 -18.12 -2.37 1.41
N ASP A 344 -17.73 -2.19 2.67
CA ASP A 344 -16.40 -1.78 3.07
C ASP A 344 -15.71 -2.97 3.72
N LEU A 345 -14.49 -3.32 3.27
CA LEU A 345 -13.67 -4.38 3.86
C LEU A 345 -12.74 -3.79 4.89
N ILE A 346 -12.98 -4.13 6.14
CA ILE A 346 -12.21 -3.63 7.28
C ILE A 346 -11.10 -4.62 7.64
N ALA A 347 -9.86 -4.17 7.61
CA ALA A 347 -8.72 -4.97 8.05
C ALA A 347 -8.64 -5.04 9.58
N PRO A 348 -8.26 -6.20 10.15
CA PRO A 348 -8.10 -6.35 11.59
C PRO A 348 -6.96 -5.50 12.15
N GLU A 349 -6.75 -5.56 13.46
CA GLU A 349 -5.67 -4.88 14.20
C GLU A 349 -5.73 -3.34 14.10
N GLY A 350 -6.91 -2.78 13.80
CA GLY A 350 -7.13 -1.33 13.81
C GLY A 350 -6.62 -0.58 12.57
N TYR A 351 -6.37 -1.28 11.47
CA TYR A 351 -5.96 -0.64 10.21
C TYR A 351 -7.12 -0.01 9.43
N GLY A 352 -8.37 -0.39 9.74
CA GLY A 352 -9.59 0.18 9.15
C GLY A 352 -9.88 -0.32 7.75
N GLU A 353 -10.72 0.42 7.05
CA GLU A 353 -11.14 0.10 5.68
C GLU A 353 -9.94 0.02 4.72
N ILE A 354 -9.79 -1.11 4.03
CA ILE A 354 -8.80 -1.32 2.96
C ILE A 354 -9.43 -1.37 1.59
N ILE A 355 -10.70 -1.77 1.48
CA ILE A 355 -11.50 -1.76 0.25
C ILE A 355 -12.85 -1.12 0.52
N GLY A 356 -13.31 -0.25 -0.38
CA GLY A 356 -14.70 0.15 -0.54
C GLY A 356 -15.20 -0.25 -1.91
N GLY A 357 -16.43 -0.76 -2.00
CA GLY A 357 -17.02 -1.22 -3.25
C GLY A 357 -18.54 -1.26 -3.25
N SER A 358 -19.13 -1.30 -4.45
CA SER A 358 -20.59 -1.41 -4.60
C SER A 358 -20.98 -1.99 -5.95
N GLU A 359 -22.21 -2.45 -6.04
CA GLU A 359 -22.93 -2.52 -7.31
C GLU A 359 -23.30 -1.10 -7.75
N ARG A 360 -23.31 -0.85 -9.08
CA ARG A 360 -23.55 0.47 -9.64
C ARG A 360 -24.99 0.58 -10.11
N VAL A 361 -25.57 1.79 -10.00
CA VAL A 361 -26.89 2.06 -10.60
C VAL A 361 -26.82 1.79 -12.09
N ASP A 362 -27.65 0.89 -12.58
CA ASP A 362 -27.78 0.51 -14.00
C ASP A 362 -29.01 1.12 -14.69
N ASP A 363 -29.95 1.69 -13.93
CA ASP A 363 -31.11 2.41 -14.42
C ASP A 363 -30.80 3.88 -14.71
N LEU A 364 -31.15 4.33 -15.94
CA LEU A 364 -30.88 5.69 -16.38
C LEU A 364 -31.67 6.77 -15.61
N GLU A 365 -32.98 6.54 -15.43
CA GLU A 365 -33.85 7.54 -14.81
C GLU A 365 -33.46 7.76 -13.34
N LEU A 366 -33.16 6.68 -12.64
CA LEU A 366 -32.66 6.73 -11.26
C LEU A 366 -31.31 7.45 -11.17
N LEU A 367 -30.38 7.18 -12.09
CA LEU A 367 -29.07 7.83 -12.07
C LEU A 367 -29.19 9.33 -12.37
N GLU A 368 -30.01 9.73 -13.36
CA GLU A 368 -30.29 11.14 -13.66
C GLU A 368 -30.90 11.86 -12.44
N GLN A 369 -31.84 11.21 -11.75
CA GLN A 369 -32.42 11.75 -10.51
C GLN A 369 -31.33 11.97 -9.43
N ARG A 370 -30.49 10.97 -9.19
CA ARG A 370 -29.44 11.04 -8.15
C ARG A 370 -28.35 12.08 -8.46
N VAL A 371 -27.95 12.22 -9.72
CA VAL A 371 -27.05 13.31 -10.15
C VAL A 371 -27.62 14.67 -9.79
N LYS A 372 -28.92 14.90 -10.01
CA LYS A 372 -29.62 16.15 -9.63
C LYS A 372 -29.72 16.34 -8.11
N GLU A 373 -30.08 15.30 -7.37
CA GLU A 373 -30.21 15.33 -5.91
C GLU A 373 -28.87 15.67 -5.23
N HIS A 374 -27.75 15.21 -5.79
CA HIS A 374 -26.41 15.53 -5.30
C HIS A 374 -25.86 16.85 -5.83
N GLY A 375 -26.65 17.61 -6.63
CA GLY A 375 -26.24 18.91 -7.16
C GLY A 375 -25.06 18.86 -8.12
N LEU A 376 -24.89 17.75 -8.83
CA LEU A 376 -23.79 17.56 -9.78
C LEU A 376 -24.14 18.18 -11.14
N ASP A 377 -23.14 18.65 -11.89
CA ASP A 377 -23.31 19.22 -13.21
C ASP A 377 -23.60 18.13 -14.25
N GLU A 378 -24.83 18.07 -14.74
CA GLU A 378 -25.27 17.05 -15.71
C GLU A 378 -24.42 17.05 -17.00
N GLU A 379 -23.88 18.18 -17.43
CA GLU A 379 -23.02 18.26 -18.62
C GLU A 379 -21.69 17.54 -18.39
N ALA A 380 -21.09 17.75 -17.21
CA ALA A 380 -19.85 17.07 -16.83
C ALA A 380 -19.99 15.55 -16.67
N TYR A 381 -21.20 15.07 -16.37
CA TYR A 381 -21.52 13.63 -16.23
C TYR A 381 -22.24 13.02 -17.45
N SER A 382 -22.42 13.76 -18.55
CA SER A 382 -23.15 13.28 -19.73
C SER A 382 -22.60 11.96 -20.28
N TYR A 383 -21.27 11.81 -20.38
CA TYR A 383 -20.63 10.58 -20.84
C TYR A 383 -20.91 9.38 -19.90
N TYR A 384 -21.06 9.65 -18.60
CA TYR A 384 -21.35 8.64 -17.60
C TYR A 384 -22.82 8.17 -17.67
N LEU A 385 -23.74 9.11 -17.89
CA LEU A 385 -25.16 8.81 -18.16
C LEU A 385 -25.35 8.00 -19.45
N ASP A 386 -24.53 8.27 -20.47
CA ASP A 386 -24.55 7.52 -21.74
C ASP A 386 -24.29 6.02 -21.56
N LEU A 387 -23.54 5.62 -20.54
CA LEU A 387 -23.32 4.20 -20.23
C LEU A 387 -24.62 3.47 -19.86
N ARG A 388 -25.61 4.19 -19.33
CA ARG A 388 -26.94 3.65 -19.02
C ARG A 388 -27.90 3.77 -20.21
N ARG A 389 -27.68 4.78 -21.04
CA ARG A 389 -28.50 5.00 -22.25
C ARG A 389 -28.23 4.00 -23.37
N TYR A 390 -26.98 3.54 -23.46
CA TYR A 390 -26.49 2.70 -24.56
C TYR A 390 -26.05 1.32 -24.09
N GLY A 391 -27.01 0.47 -23.71
CA GLY A 391 -26.75 -0.93 -23.37
C GLY A 391 -26.23 -1.13 -21.94
N SER A 392 -26.95 -0.55 -20.98
CA SER A 392 -26.71 -0.75 -19.56
C SER A 392 -26.73 -2.22 -19.15
N VAL A 393 -25.88 -2.58 -18.22
CA VAL A 393 -25.82 -3.91 -17.61
C VAL A 393 -25.58 -3.80 -16.11
N PRO A 394 -26.03 -4.77 -15.30
CA PRO A 394 -25.56 -4.87 -13.92
C PRO A 394 -24.04 -4.91 -13.89
N HIS A 395 -23.42 -4.08 -13.06
CA HIS A 395 -21.97 -4.04 -12.92
C HIS A 395 -21.56 -3.57 -11.53
N SER A 396 -20.42 -4.02 -11.11
CA SER A 396 -19.88 -3.75 -9.77
C SER A 396 -18.41 -3.40 -9.84
N GLY A 397 -17.96 -2.67 -8.85
CA GLY A 397 -16.54 -2.35 -8.72
C GLY A 397 -16.13 -2.05 -7.30
N PHE A 398 -14.81 -1.95 -7.11
CA PHE A 398 -14.21 -1.68 -5.82
C PHE A 398 -12.86 -0.98 -5.96
N GLY A 399 -12.45 -0.31 -4.90
CA GLY A 399 -11.14 0.32 -4.80
C GLY A 399 -10.40 -0.14 -3.55
N LEU A 400 -9.15 -0.60 -3.72
CA LEU A 400 -8.25 -0.94 -2.61
C LEU A 400 -7.19 0.14 -2.44
N GLY A 401 -7.07 0.67 -1.22
CA GLY A 401 -6.01 1.61 -0.86
C GLY A 401 -4.68 0.89 -0.59
N LEU A 402 -3.68 1.10 -1.45
CA LEU A 402 -2.41 0.41 -1.37
C LEU A 402 -1.69 0.69 -0.04
N GLU A 403 -1.58 1.95 0.35
CA GLU A 403 -0.82 2.36 1.55
C GLU A 403 -1.40 1.76 2.82
N ARG A 404 -2.72 1.69 2.93
CA ARG A 404 -3.39 1.10 4.09
C ARG A 404 -3.22 -0.42 4.13
N THR A 405 -3.27 -1.07 2.98
CA THR A 405 -2.98 -2.50 2.82
C THR A 405 -1.52 -2.83 3.17
N VAL A 406 -0.56 -2.01 2.71
CA VAL A 406 0.85 -2.17 3.08
C VAL A 406 1.05 -1.98 4.58
N ALA A 407 0.37 -1.00 5.21
CA ALA A 407 0.46 -0.77 6.65
C ALA A 407 -0.04 -1.99 7.43
N TRP A 408 -1.21 -2.53 7.07
CA TRP A 408 -1.77 -3.73 7.70
C TRP A 408 -0.83 -4.93 7.58
N ILE A 409 -0.41 -5.28 6.37
CA ILE A 409 0.41 -6.48 6.13
C ILE A 409 1.80 -6.36 6.78
N SER A 410 2.42 -5.17 6.68
CA SER A 410 3.76 -4.93 7.26
C SER A 410 3.77 -4.66 8.77
N GLY A 411 2.62 -4.33 9.36
CA GLY A 411 2.50 -4.00 10.77
C GLY A 411 2.98 -2.60 11.16
N VAL A 412 3.20 -1.68 10.19
CA VAL A 412 3.59 -0.30 10.50
C VAL A 412 2.38 0.52 10.94
N GLU A 413 2.54 1.34 11.97
CA GLU A 413 1.44 2.04 12.61
C GLU A 413 0.84 3.19 11.78
N HIS A 414 1.62 3.81 10.89
CA HIS A 414 1.21 5.00 10.18
C HIS A 414 1.48 4.88 8.68
N VAL A 415 0.47 5.14 7.85
CA VAL A 415 0.56 5.06 6.38
C VAL A 415 1.67 5.93 5.76
N ARG A 416 2.17 6.97 6.44
CA ARG A 416 3.33 7.76 5.97
C ARG A 416 4.60 6.93 5.77
N GLU A 417 4.72 5.77 6.43
CA GLU A 417 5.87 4.90 6.26
C GLU A 417 5.74 3.96 5.05
N THR A 418 4.54 3.82 4.49
CA THR A 418 4.24 2.89 3.39
C THR A 418 4.40 3.48 1.99
N ALA A 419 4.46 4.79 1.89
CA ALA A 419 4.77 5.50 0.65
C ALA A 419 6.24 5.96 0.64
N PRO A 420 6.96 5.90 -0.51
CA PRO A 420 8.35 6.37 -0.56
C PRO A 420 8.47 7.86 -0.20
N PHE A 421 7.58 8.69 -0.72
CA PHE A 421 7.53 10.14 -0.46
C PHE A 421 6.08 10.55 -0.14
N PRO A 422 5.61 10.38 1.10
CA PRO A 422 4.22 10.60 1.45
C PRO A 422 3.85 12.08 1.45
N ARG A 423 2.64 12.40 0.96
CA ARG A 423 2.02 13.72 1.06
C ARG A 423 1.04 13.73 2.21
N LEU A 424 1.26 14.62 3.15
CA LEU A 424 0.45 14.80 4.35
C LEU A 424 -0.13 16.20 4.37
N LEU A 425 -1.15 16.44 5.18
CA LEU A 425 -1.80 17.75 5.31
C LEU A 425 -0.80 18.91 5.47
N ASN A 426 0.28 18.70 6.21
CA ASN A 426 1.28 19.74 6.50
C ASN A 426 2.66 19.43 5.86
N ARG A 427 2.72 18.51 4.90
CA ARG A 427 4.01 18.10 4.31
C ARG A 427 3.90 17.83 2.82
N LEU A 428 4.58 18.71 2.08
CA LEU A 428 4.75 18.61 0.62
C LEU A 428 6.19 18.22 0.23
N TYR A 429 7.17 18.43 1.12
CA TYR A 429 8.60 18.20 0.91
C TYR A 429 9.14 17.16 1.92
N PRO A 430 10.16 16.38 1.55
CA PRO A 430 10.70 16.11 0.21
C PRO A 430 9.78 15.34 -0.66
#